data_05895b4fea7c5c1f84ead9104e7fa8c9
#
_entry.id   05895b4fea7c5c1f84ead9104e7fa8c9
#
_cell.length_a   1.000
_cell.length_b   1.000
_cell.length_c   1.000
_cell.angle_alpha   90.00
_cell.angle_beta   90.00
_cell.angle_gamma   90.00
#
_symmetry.space_group_name_H-M   'P 1'
#
loop_
_entity.id
_entity.type
_entity.pdbx_description
1 polymer ?
#
loop_
_entity_poly.entity_id
_entity_poly.type
_entity_poly.pdbx_seq_one_letter_code
_entity_poly.pdbx_strand_id
1 'polypeptide(L)'
;MCLRETSGTHDDGAPGSRRVILNSDRAIAPLSVLVHHFDLPSRHGQLTIISDALVNIDAQPSVPELMDYEGWSDLEQLVEKKDYWDMLMPSHFARPSAELDELAKEIGATERDGRSPLAFLQDLASGVHRSFSYVKKRTAVSSPIEHALRSRQGVCQDFAHVMIALVRNAKIPCRYVSGYLYNSSEDAHPSADGDTHAWVEALLPGVGWVGFDPTINRLVGEGHIRTAIGRDYANVPPTIGVMKGKADTQLQVRVRVTQSQAVLPPDEEFAADEEWSQFLDETQQLQLVDAQQQ
;
A
#
# COMPACT_ATOMS: atom_id res chain seq x y z
N MET A 1 1.05 12.56 -6.78
CA MET A 1 2.05 12.42 -5.71
C MET A 1 3.38 12.88 -6.27
N CYS A 2 3.85 14.00 -5.78
CA CYS A 2 5.14 14.57 -6.21
C CYS A 2 6.17 14.31 -5.09
N LEU A 3 7.31 13.71 -5.41
CA LEU A 3 8.34 13.34 -4.44
C LEU A 3 9.69 13.95 -4.87
N ARG A 4 10.44 14.67 -3.99
CA ARG A 4 11.72 15.35 -4.26
C ARG A 4 12.94 14.60 -3.70
N GLU A 5 14.05 14.59 -4.41
CA GLU A 5 15.25 13.86 -4.04
C GLU A 5 16.35 14.79 -3.48
N THR A 6 16.64 14.70 -2.18
CA THR A 6 17.95 15.08 -1.64
C THR A 6 18.42 13.97 -0.71
N SER A 7 19.49 13.27 -1.04
CA SER A 7 20.08 12.27 -0.17
C SER A 7 21.24 12.89 0.63
N GLY A 8 21.12 12.92 1.95
CA GLY A 8 22.18 13.29 2.88
C GLY A 8 22.44 12.20 3.90
N THR A 9 23.70 11.83 4.13
CA THR A 9 24.06 10.99 5.28
C THR A 9 24.48 11.92 6.42
N HIS A 10 23.75 11.92 7.53
CA HIS A 10 24.12 12.60 8.76
C HIS A 10 24.69 11.61 9.77
N ASP A 11 25.81 11.99 10.40
CA ASP A 11 26.41 11.26 11.52
C ASP A 11 25.96 11.96 12.81
N ASP A 12 25.06 11.35 13.56
CA ASP A 12 24.50 11.91 14.80
C ASP A 12 25.41 11.74 16.01
N GLY A 13 26.68 11.39 15.78
CA GLY A 13 27.72 11.38 16.82
C GLY A 13 27.65 10.19 17.79
N ALA A 14 26.62 9.33 17.71
CA ALA A 14 26.58 8.10 18.48
C ALA A 14 27.43 7.01 17.78
N PRO A 15 28.39 6.38 18.47
CA PRO A 15 29.25 5.40 17.84
C PRO A 15 28.42 4.20 17.33
N GLY A 16 28.44 4.01 16.02
CA GLY A 16 27.75 2.91 15.34
C GLY A 16 26.31 3.20 14.87
N SER A 17 25.79 4.41 15.04
CA SER A 17 24.51 4.85 14.46
C SER A 17 24.71 5.52 13.10
N ARG A 18 23.81 5.30 12.16
CA ARG A 18 23.77 5.94 10.83
C ARG A 18 22.34 6.34 10.49
N ARG A 19 22.20 7.52 9.94
CA ARG A 19 20.92 8.09 9.52
C ARG A 19 20.93 8.41 8.03
N VAL A 20 19.88 8.01 7.34
CA VAL A 20 19.66 8.34 5.93
C VAL A 20 18.33 9.06 5.82
N ILE A 21 18.34 10.25 5.24
CA ILE A 21 17.14 11.05 4.97
C ILE A 21 16.88 10.97 3.47
N LEU A 22 15.68 10.57 3.11
CA LEU A 22 15.23 10.41 1.73
C LEU A 22 14.10 11.41 1.47
N ASN A 23 14.37 12.41 0.67
CA ASN A 23 13.35 13.35 0.20
C ASN A 23 13.13 13.11 -1.29
N SER A 24 11.91 13.21 -1.76
CA SER A 24 11.57 12.76 -3.10
C SER A 24 10.49 13.60 -3.76
N ASP A 25 10.76 14.16 -4.95
CA ASP A 25 9.91 15.10 -5.71
C ASP A 25 9.50 14.59 -7.08
N ARG A 26 9.09 13.40 -7.29
CA ARG A 26 8.64 12.95 -8.61
C ARG A 26 7.18 12.54 -8.62
N ALA A 27 6.44 12.97 -9.66
CA ALA A 27 5.17 12.35 -10.00
C ALA A 27 5.38 10.87 -10.30
N ILE A 28 4.68 9.98 -9.60
CA ILE A 28 4.74 8.55 -9.87
C ILE A 28 3.77 8.26 -11.02
N ALA A 29 4.30 7.79 -12.15
CA ALA A 29 3.50 7.26 -13.23
C ALA A 29 2.66 6.04 -12.76
N PRO A 30 1.54 5.70 -13.41
CA PRO A 30 0.57 4.71 -12.93
C PRO A 30 1.10 3.30 -12.61
N LEU A 31 2.32 2.98 -13.05
CA LEU A 31 2.99 1.68 -12.86
C LEU A 31 4.44 1.84 -12.40
N SER A 32 4.85 2.99 -11.87
CA SER A 32 6.23 3.21 -11.45
C SER A 32 6.33 3.26 -9.93
N VAL A 33 7.35 2.59 -9.42
CA VAL A 33 7.80 2.68 -8.03
C VAL A 33 9.05 3.55 -8.03
N LEU A 34 9.09 4.60 -7.21
CA LEU A 34 10.31 5.33 -6.96
C LEU A 34 11.15 4.54 -5.96
N VAL A 35 12.37 4.19 -6.34
CA VAL A 35 13.29 3.41 -5.50
C VAL A 35 14.53 4.25 -5.20
N HIS A 36 14.81 4.44 -3.92
CA HIS A 36 16.06 5.02 -3.46
C HIS A 36 17.08 3.92 -3.19
N HIS A 37 18.23 4.01 -3.82
CA HIS A 37 19.36 3.12 -3.59
C HIS A 37 20.44 3.85 -2.80
N PHE A 38 20.93 3.22 -1.75
CA PHE A 38 22.07 3.72 -1.01
C PHE A 38 22.93 2.55 -0.52
N ASP A 39 24.20 2.81 -0.32
CA ASP A 39 25.18 1.86 0.20
C ASP A 39 25.85 2.43 1.45
N LEU A 40 26.02 1.58 2.47
CA LEU A 40 26.67 1.92 3.72
C LEU A 40 27.84 0.96 3.94
N PRO A 41 29.02 1.27 3.39
CA PRO A 41 30.18 0.36 3.44
C PRO A 41 30.79 0.24 4.84
N SER A 42 30.51 1.18 5.74
CA SER A 42 31.05 1.17 7.10
C SER A 42 30.23 0.28 8.04
N ARG A 43 30.90 -0.27 9.06
CA ARG A 43 30.19 -1.01 10.12
C ARG A 43 29.30 -0.08 10.92
N HIS A 44 28.07 -0.54 11.19
CA HIS A 44 27.10 0.18 12.01
C HIS A 44 26.31 -0.80 12.88
N GLY A 45 25.92 -0.39 14.06
CA GLY A 45 25.05 -1.15 14.97
C GLY A 45 23.58 -0.78 14.80
N GLN A 46 23.29 0.42 14.29
CA GLN A 46 21.95 0.92 14.05
C GLN A 46 21.90 1.71 12.74
N LEU A 47 20.83 1.52 11.98
CA LEU A 47 20.51 2.30 10.79
C LEU A 47 19.11 2.87 10.93
N THR A 48 18.99 4.17 10.81
CA THR A 48 17.70 4.87 10.76
C THR A 48 17.51 5.44 9.35
N ILE A 49 16.39 5.10 8.73
CA ILE A 49 16.00 5.63 7.42
C ILE A 49 14.74 6.46 7.66
N ILE A 50 14.79 7.73 7.27
CA ILE A 50 13.66 8.66 7.36
C ILE A 50 13.29 9.07 5.95
N SER A 51 12.01 8.96 5.63
CA SER A 51 11.44 9.43 4.37
C SER A 51 10.30 10.38 4.67
N ASP A 52 10.48 11.63 4.31
CA ASP A 52 9.48 12.68 4.45
C ASP A 52 8.95 13.06 3.06
N ALA A 53 7.64 13.24 2.94
CA ALA A 53 7.02 13.61 1.68
C ALA A 53 5.77 14.48 1.91
N LEU A 54 5.65 15.55 1.16
CA LEU A 54 4.41 16.28 1.01
C LEU A 54 3.64 15.68 -0.17
N VAL A 55 2.39 15.29 0.06
CA VAL A 55 1.57 14.63 -0.95
C VAL A 55 0.28 15.40 -1.20
N ASN A 56 -0.08 15.56 -2.45
CA ASN A 56 -1.41 15.98 -2.85
C ASN A 56 -2.21 14.75 -3.31
N ILE A 57 -3.41 14.60 -2.81
CA ILE A 57 -4.28 13.49 -3.19
C ILE A 57 -5.26 14.04 -4.22
N ASP A 58 -5.11 13.59 -5.45
CA ASP A 58 -6.05 13.91 -6.51
C ASP A 58 -7.40 13.24 -6.22
N ALA A 59 -8.48 13.93 -6.60
CA ALA A 59 -9.81 13.37 -6.51
C ALA A 59 -9.86 12.00 -7.21
N GLN A 60 -10.40 11.00 -6.53
CA GLN A 60 -10.59 9.70 -7.13
C GLN A 60 -11.59 9.80 -8.29
N PRO A 61 -11.45 8.95 -9.34
CA PRO A 61 -12.44 8.89 -10.39
C PRO A 61 -13.83 8.72 -9.79
N SER A 62 -14.78 9.48 -10.29
CA SER A 62 -16.18 9.30 -9.89
C SER A 62 -16.62 7.89 -10.27
N VAL A 63 -16.79 7.03 -9.27
CA VAL A 63 -17.34 5.70 -9.48
C VAL A 63 -18.85 5.85 -9.62
N PRO A 64 -19.47 5.37 -10.72
CA PRO A 64 -20.91 5.45 -10.88
C PRO A 64 -21.61 4.67 -9.76
N GLU A 65 -22.74 5.16 -9.26
CA GLU A 65 -23.52 4.44 -8.25
C GLU A 65 -24.01 3.08 -8.77
N LEU A 66 -24.28 3.00 -10.06
CA LEU A 66 -24.73 1.79 -10.73
C LEU A 66 -23.92 1.58 -12.02
N MET A 67 -23.55 0.35 -12.26
CA MET A 67 -22.98 -0.13 -13.51
C MET A 67 -23.85 -1.31 -13.98
N ASP A 68 -24.12 -1.36 -15.29
CA ASP A 68 -24.94 -2.43 -15.85
C ASP A 68 -24.17 -3.77 -15.96
N TYR A 69 -24.90 -4.87 -16.10
CA TYR A 69 -24.34 -6.20 -16.31
C TYR A 69 -23.50 -6.29 -17.59
N GLU A 70 -23.84 -5.53 -18.62
CA GLU A 70 -23.11 -5.44 -19.89
C GLU A 70 -21.67 -4.96 -19.71
N GLY A 71 -21.33 -4.33 -18.59
CA GLY A 71 -19.96 -4.00 -18.23
C GLY A 71 -19.01 -5.21 -18.22
N TRP A 72 -19.51 -6.44 -18.12
CA TRP A 72 -18.66 -7.63 -18.28
C TRP A 72 -18.16 -7.82 -19.73
N SER A 73 -19.05 -7.62 -20.70
CA SER A 73 -18.66 -7.66 -22.12
C SER A 73 -17.65 -6.57 -22.45
N ASP A 74 -17.86 -5.37 -21.92
CA ASP A 74 -16.95 -4.24 -22.12
C ASP A 74 -15.59 -4.51 -21.46
N LEU A 75 -15.58 -5.12 -20.29
CA LEU A 75 -14.35 -5.53 -19.60
C LEU A 75 -13.58 -6.60 -20.41
N GLU A 76 -14.26 -7.60 -20.91
CA GLU A 76 -13.68 -8.66 -21.75
C GLU A 76 -13.05 -8.06 -23.00
N GLN A 77 -13.77 -7.18 -23.70
CA GLN A 77 -13.22 -6.47 -24.88
C GLN A 77 -12.03 -5.57 -24.53
N LEU A 78 -12.06 -4.91 -23.39
CA LEU A 78 -10.95 -4.06 -22.91
C LEU A 78 -9.70 -4.90 -22.64
N VAL A 79 -9.86 -6.06 -22.02
CA VAL A 79 -8.79 -7.01 -21.71
C VAL A 79 -8.19 -7.61 -23.00
N GLU A 80 -9.01 -7.91 -24.00
CA GLU A 80 -8.53 -8.39 -25.29
C GLU A 80 -7.72 -7.35 -26.09
N LYS A 81 -8.08 -6.06 -25.95
CA LYS A 81 -7.44 -4.97 -26.70
C LYS A 81 -6.15 -4.44 -26.07
N LYS A 82 -5.94 -4.66 -24.80
CA LYS A 82 -4.81 -4.14 -24.03
C LYS A 82 -4.09 -5.27 -23.30
N ASP A 83 -2.80 -5.11 -23.17
CA ASP A 83 -1.98 -6.06 -22.42
C ASP A 83 -2.12 -5.84 -20.91
N TYR A 84 -3.06 -6.60 -20.30
CA TYR A 84 -3.23 -6.68 -18.85
C TYR A 84 -2.77 -8.03 -18.28
N TRP A 85 -1.99 -8.78 -19.06
CA TRP A 85 -1.61 -10.14 -18.71
C TRP A 85 -1.02 -10.24 -17.30
N ASP A 86 -0.09 -9.35 -16.95
CA ASP A 86 0.55 -9.32 -15.64
C ASP A 86 -0.46 -9.11 -14.48
N MET A 87 -1.55 -8.39 -14.74
CA MET A 87 -2.57 -8.08 -13.73
C MET A 87 -3.66 -9.16 -13.63
N LEU A 88 -3.65 -10.14 -14.53
CA LEU A 88 -4.58 -11.29 -14.56
C LEU A 88 -3.94 -12.58 -14.04
N MET A 89 -2.61 -12.71 -14.13
CA MET A 89 -1.91 -13.92 -13.77
C MET A 89 -1.70 -14.04 -12.26
N PRO A 90 -1.70 -15.28 -11.72
CA PRO A 90 -1.29 -15.54 -10.34
C PRO A 90 0.09 -14.95 -10.05
N SER A 91 0.30 -14.53 -8.81
CA SER A 91 1.56 -13.98 -8.34
C SER A 91 2.03 -14.69 -7.06
N HIS A 92 3.19 -14.33 -6.53
CA HIS A 92 3.81 -15.05 -5.41
C HIS A 92 2.88 -15.17 -4.19
N PHE A 93 2.24 -14.06 -3.80
CA PHE A 93 1.33 -14.02 -2.65
C PHE A 93 -0.15 -14.12 -3.01
N ALA A 94 -0.54 -14.04 -4.29
CA ALA A 94 -1.93 -14.12 -4.73
C ALA A 94 -2.09 -15.19 -5.81
N ARG A 95 -2.33 -16.42 -5.37
CA ARG A 95 -2.40 -17.61 -6.22
C ARG A 95 -3.61 -18.48 -5.86
N PRO A 96 -4.10 -19.28 -6.81
CA PRO A 96 -5.16 -20.25 -6.55
C PRO A 96 -4.77 -21.28 -5.50
N SER A 97 -5.71 -21.66 -4.66
CA SER A 97 -5.58 -22.79 -3.73
C SER A 97 -6.96 -23.36 -3.41
N ALA A 98 -7.00 -24.58 -2.86
CA ALA A 98 -8.27 -25.20 -2.46
C ALA A 98 -9.01 -24.38 -1.40
N GLU A 99 -8.27 -23.80 -0.45
CA GLU A 99 -8.83 -22.95 0.59
C GLU A 99 -9.41 -21.64 0.01
N LEU A 100 -8.82 -21.10 -1.07
CA LEU A 100 -9.36 -19.95 -1.78
C LEU A 100 -10.67 -20.29 -2.50
N ASP A 101 -10.75 -21.49 -3.11
CA ASP A 101 -11.95 -21.96 -3.79
C ASP A 101 -13.10 -22.22 -2.79
N GLU A 102 -12.77 -22.69 -1.59
CA GLU A 102 -13.75 -22.83 -0.51
C GLU A 102 -14.28 -21.46 -0.07
N LEU A 103 -13.39 -20.48 0.15
CA LEU A 103 -13.79 -19.12 0.47
C LEU A 103 -14.65 -18.50 -0.64
N ALA A 104 -14.27 -18.70 -1.91
CA ALA A 104 -15.04 -18.18 -3.05
C ALA A 104 -16.48 -18.67 -3.05
N LYS A 105 -16.69 -19.96 -2.74
CA LYS A 105 -18.03 -20.55 -2.60
C LYS A 105 -18.79 -19.97 -1.40
N GLU A 106 -18.11 -19.86 -0.26
CA GLU A 106 -18.70 -19.34 0.98
C GLU A 106 -19.23 -17.90 0.82
N ILE A 107 -18.51 -17.04 0.11
CA ILE A 107 -18.90 -15.64 -0.09
C ILE A 107 -19.69 -15.39 -1.39
N GLY A 108 -20.03 -16.44 -2.16
CA GLY A 108 -20.77 -16.32 -3.42
C GLY A 108 -19.98 -15.64 -4.55
N ALA A 109 -18.66 -15.86 -4.60
CA ALA A 109 -17.76 -15.26 -5.60
C ALA A 109 -17.42 -16.21 -6.77
N THR A 110 -18.14 -17.32 -6.91
CA THR A 110 -17.92 -18.30 -8.00
C THR A 110 -18.62 -17.92 -9.29
N GLU A 111 -19.72 -17.18 -9.21
CA GLU A 111 -20.57 -16.81 -10.34
C GLU A 111 -20.89 -15.31 -10.31
N ARG A 112 -21.18 -14.78 -11.50
CA ARG A 112 -21.52 -13.35 -11.65
C ARG A 112 -22.94 -13.03 -11.14
N ASP A 113 -23.85 -14.01 -11.15
CA ASP A 113 -25.24 -13.99 -10.62
C ASP A 113 -26.05 -12.76 -11.02
N GLY A 114 -25.90 -12.28 -12.26
CA GLY A 114 -26.56 -11.06 -12.73
C GLY A 114 -25.98 -9.76 -12.17
N ARG A 115 -24.93 -9.80 -11.34
CA ARG A 115 -24.24 -8.62 -10.82
C ARG A 115 -23.38 -7.97 -11.89
N SER A 116 -23.32 -6.65 -11.90
CA SER A 116 -22.35 -5.90 -12.68
C SER A 116 -20.92 -6.11 -12.15
N PRO A 117 -19.87 -5.80 -12.93
CA PRO A 117 -18.49 -5.90 -12.43
C PRO A 117 -18.24 -5.08 -11.14
N LEU A 118 -18.83 -3.90 -11.02
CA LEU A 118 -18.72 -3.06 -9.82
C LEU A 118 -19.39 -3.71 -8.61
N ALA A 119 -20.64 -4.16 -8.75
CA ALA A 119 -21.38 -4.81 -7.68
C ALA A 119 -20.69 -6.11 -7.24
N PHE A 120 -20.18 -6.89 -8.19
CA PHE A 120 -19.41 -8.10 -7.90
C PHE A 120 -18.16 -7.79 -7.06
N LEU A 121 -17.38 -6.74 -7.40
CA LEU A 121 -16.19 -6.35 -6.66
C LEU A 121 -16.51 -5.82 -5.26
N GLN A 122 -17.60 -5.08 -5.10
CA GLN A 122 -18.07 -4.60 -3.80
C GLN A 122 -18.50 -5.75 -2.89
N ASP A 123 -19.26 -6.71 -3.43
CA ASP A 123 -19.68 -7.90 -2.70
C ASP A 123 -18.49 -8.76 -2.30
N LEU A 124 -17.49 -8.86 -3.18
CA LEU A 124 -16.26 -9.61 -2.95
C LEU A 124 -15.43 -8.95 -1.84
N ALA A 125 -15.23 -7.63 -1.88
CA ALA A 125 -14.54 -6.89 -0.83
C ALA A 125 -15.24 -7.06 0.52
N SER A 126 -16.58 -6.93 0.54
CA SER A 126 -17.39 -7.13 1.73
C SER A 126 -17.36 -8.59 2.22
N GLY A 127 -17.33 -9.56 1.32
CA GLY A 127 -17.18 -10.99 1.63
C GLY A 127 -15.85 -11.28 2.31
N VAL A 128 -14.75 -10.77 1.76
CA VAL A 128 -13.40 -10.88 2.36
C VAL A 128 -13.39 -10.22 3.73
N HIS A 129 -13.89 -9.00 3.84
CA HIS A 129 -13.94 -8.28 5.12
C HIS A 129 -14.64 -9.09 6.21
N ARG A 130 -15.81 -9.67 5.92
CA ARG A 130 -16.58 -10.45 6.90
C ARG A 130 -15.95 -11.80 7.24
N SER A 131 -15.14 -12.35 6.33
CA SER A 131 -14.55 -13.69 6.50
C SER A 131 -13.27 -13.69 7.34
N PHE A 132 -12.68 -12.53 7.60
CA PHE A 132 -11.40 -12.41 8.31
C PHE A 132 -11.49 -11.46 9.49
N SER A 133 -10.69 -11.75 10.53
CA SER A 133 -10.45 -10.86 11.64
C SER A 133 -9.09 -10.18 11.49
N TYR A 134 -9.05 -8.86 11.67
CA TYR A 134 -7.80 -8.11 11.66
C TYR A 134 -7.00 -8.36 12.95
N VAL A 135 -5.81 -8.95 12.83
CA VAL A 135 -4.95 -9.27 13.99
C VAL A 135 -3.50 -8.90 13.67
N LYS A 136 -2.98 -7.86 14.31
CA LYS A 136 -1.57 -7.44 14.17
C LYS A 136 -0.62 -8.57 14.56
N LYS A 137 0.51 -8.69 13.84
CA LYS A 137 1.58 -9.67 14.09
C LYS A 137 1.16 -11.15 14.00
N ARG A 138 0.00 -11.47 13.42
CA ARG A 138 -0.44 -12.86 13.24
C ARG A 138 0.27 -13.55 12.08
N THR A 139 0.53 -12.79 11.02
CA THR A 139 1.26 -13.21 9.83
C THR A 139 2.55 -12.43 9.70
N ALA A 140 3.60 -13.07 9.18
CA ALA A 140 4.79 -12.37 8.71
C ALA A 140 4.56 -11.89 7.28
N VAL A 141 5.28 -10.87 6.85
CA VAL A 141 5.20 -10.34 5.46
C VAL A 141 5.50 -11.38 4.38
N SER A 142 6.17 -12.48 4.75
CA SER A 142 6.47 -13.62 3.88
C SER A 142 5.48 -14.79 4.02
N SER A 143 4.44 -14.66 4.86
CA SER A 143 3.48 -15.74 5.07
C SER A 143 2.69 -16.03 3.79
N PRO A 144 2.50 -17.31 3.42
CA PRO A 144 1.66 -17.67 2.29
C PRO A 144 0.19 -17.32 2.56
N ILE A 145 -0.57 -17.03 1.51
CA ILE A 145 -2.01 -16.71 1.58
C ILE A 145 -2.81 -17.80 2.29
N GLU A 146 -2.42 -19.06 2.14
CA GLU A 146 -3.08 -20.22 2.75
C GLU A 146 -3.08 -20.15 4.29
N HIS A 147 -2.11 -19.47 4.89
CA HIS A 147 -2.08 -19.28 6.33
C HIS A 147 -3.22 -18.39 6.81
N ALA A 148 -3.45 -17.27 6.12
CA ALA A 148 -4.57 -16.37 6.42
C ALA A 148 -5.91 -17.06 6.12
N LEU A 149 -6.03 -17.78 5.01
CA LEU A 149 -7.24 -18.52 4.62
C LEU A 149 -7.66 -19.55 5.67
N ARG A 150 -6.71 -20.31 6.24
CA ARG A 150 -7.01 -21.33 7.27
C ARG A 150 -7.32 -20.72 8.63
N SER A 151 -6.56 -19.69 9.03
CA SER A 151 -6.75 -19.08 10.35
C SER A 151 -7.89 -18.07 10.39
N ARG A 152 -8.34 -17.59 9.23
CA ARG A 152 -9.31 -16.48 9.10
C ARG A 152 -8.85 -15.22 9.86
N GLN A 153 -7.53 -15.04 9.96
CA GLN A 153 -6.89 -13.92 10.62
C GLN A 153 -5.73 -13.41 9.77
N GLY A 154 -5.54 -12.09 9.76
CA GLY A 154 -4.45 -11.48 9.03
C GLY A 154 -4.38 -9.98 9.22
N VAL A 155 -3.49 -9.34 8.45
CA VAL A 155 -3.35 -7.89 8.37
C VAL A 155 -3.80 -7.40 6.98
N CYS A 156 -3.78 -6.10 6.73
CA CYS A 156 -4.24 -5.49 5.47
C CYS A 156 -3.62 -6.15 4.22
N GLN A 157 -2.36 -6.54 4.28
CA GLN A 157 -1.67 -7.28 3.22
C GLN A 157 -2.36 -8.61 2.89
N ASP A 158 -2.78 -9.38 3.90
CA ASP A 158 -3.45 -10.67 3.70
C ASP A 158 -4.82 -10.49 3.07
N PHE A 159 -5.62 -9.52 3.56
CA PHE A 159 -6.91 -9.17 2.98
C PHE A 159 -6.78 -8.78 1.50
N ALA A 160 -5.78 -7.95 1.18
CA ALA A 160 -5.53 -7.52 -0.20
C ALA A 160 -5.13 -8.72 -1.09
N HIS A 161 -4.23 -9.60 -0.63
CA HIS A 161 -3.82 -10.77 -1.41
C HIS A 161 -4.94 -11.76 -1.66
N VAL A 162 -5.79 -12.01 -0.65
CA VAL A 162 -6.99 -12.85 -0.80
C VAL A 162 -7.93 -12.25 -1.84
N MET A 163 -8.23 -10.95 -1.73
CA MET A 163 -9.09 -10.28 -2.70
C MET A 163 -8.49 -10.30 -4.11
N ILE A 164 -7.19 -10.02 -4.28
CA ILE A 164 -6.51 -10.09 -5.58
C ILE A 164 -6.66 -11.47 -6.22
N ALA A 165 -6.44 -12.54 -5.45
CA ALA A 165 -6.54 -13.89 -5.98
C ALA A 165 -7.97 -14.20 -6.46
N LEU A 166 -9.00 -13.78 -5.71
CA LEU A 166 -10.40 -13.91 -6.09
C LEU A 166 -10.77 -13.08 -7.32
N VAL A 167 -10.33 -11.83 -7.39
CA VAL A 167 -10.58 -10.93 -8.53
C VAL A 167 -9.95 -11.48 -9.82
N ARG A 168 -8.72 -12.01 -9.73
CA ARG A 168 -8.06 -12.66 -10.88
C ARG A 168 -8.76 -13.93 -11.32
N ASN A 169 -9.30 -14.73 -10.39
CA ASN A 169 -10.14 -15.89 -10.73
C ASN A 169 -11.36 -15.47 -11.56
N ALA A 170 -11.96 -14.31 -11.24
CA ALA A 170 -13.07 -13.75 -12.01
C ALA A 170 -12.65 -13.11 -13.36
N LYS A 171 -11.36 -13.16 -13.71
CA LYS A 171 -10.77 -12.57 -14.94
C LYS A 171 -10.85 -11.04 -14.99
N ILE A 172 -10.82 -10.39 -13.85
CA ILE A 172 -10.74 -8.94 -13.75
C ILE A 172 -9.27 -8.56 -13.50
N PRO A 173 -8.66 -7.68 -14.33
CA PRO A 173 -7.33 -7.17 -14.06
C PRO A 173 -7.31 -6.42 -12.73
N CYS A 174 -6.36 -6.77 -11.84
CA CYS A 174 -6.22 -6.10 -10.58
C CYS A 174 -4.78 -6.03 -10.12
N ARG A 175 -4.50 -5.04 -9.27
CA ARG A 175 -3.17 -4.74 -8.78
C ARG A 175 -3.18 -4.47 -7.26
N TYR A 176 -2.09 -4.84 -6.64
CA TYR A 176 -1.81 -4.55 -5.24
C TYR A 176 -1.33 -3.11 -5.10
N VAL A 177 -1.83 -2.40 -4.13
CA VAL A 177 -1.38 -1.06 -3.80
C VAL A 177 -0.85 -1.05 -2.38
N SER A 178 0.37 -0.55 -2.23
CA SER A 178 0.97 -0.21 -0.94
C SER A 178 0.85 1.28 -0.71
N GLY A 179 0.59 1.68 0.53
CA GLY A 179 0.42 3.08 0.86
C GLY A 179 0.27 3.34 2.35
N TYR A 180 -0.34 4.47 2.64
CA TYR A 180 -0.66 4.89 4.01
C TYR A 180 -2.15 5.24 4.09
N LEU A 181 -2.72 5.08 5.28
CA LEU A 181 -4.08 5.50 5.57
C LEU A 181 -4.02 6.70 6.51
N TYR A 182 -4.52 7.85 6.04
CA TYR A 182 -4.76 9.00 6.92
C TYR A 182 -6.03 8.74 7.74
N ASN A 183 -5.88 8.83 9.04
CA ASN A 183 -6.97 8.64 9.99
C ASN A 183 -7.27 9.97 10.66
N SER A 184 -8.42 10.56 10.40
CA SER A 184 -8.92 11.62 11.26
C SER A 184 -9.31 11.00 12.61
N SER A 185 -9.18 11.74 13.70
CA SER A 185 -9.46 11.26 15.07
C SER A 185 -10.85 10.65 15.29
N GLU A 186 -11.77 10.83 14.33
CA GLU A 186 -13.14 10.32 14.36
C GLU A 186 -13.29 8.91 13.75
N ASP A 187 -12.34 8.48 12.89
CA ASP A 187 -12.40 7.23 12.11
C ASP A 187 -11.29 6.24 12.51
N ALA A 188 -10.89 6.20 13.76
CA ALA A 188 -9.75 5.39 14.22
C ALA A 188 -9.92 3.89 13.91
N HIS A 189 -9.20 3.38 12.89
CA HIS A 189 -9.10 1.97 12.58
C HIS A 189 -7.71 1.43 12.96
N PRO A 190 -7.60 0.25 13.61
CA PRO A 190 -6.31 -0.31 14.06
C PRO A 190 -5.25 -0.48 12.97
N SER A 191 -5.65 -0.57 11.70
CA SER A 191 -4.72 -0.68 10.57
C SER A 191 -4.03 0.65 10.21
N ALA A 192 -4.53 1.79 10.69
CA ALA A 192 -4.00 3.11 10.38
C ALA A 192 -2.97 3.63 11.38
N ASP A 193 -2.80 2.95 12.53
CA ASP A 193 -1.89 3.39 13.58
C ASP A 193 -0.44 3.05 13.27
N GLY A 194 0.28 3.99 12.66
CA GLY A 194 1.73 3.95 12.54
C GLY A 194 2.31 2.89 11.61
N ASP A 195 1.47 2.19 10.83
CA ASP A 195 1.85 1.11 9.93
C ASP A 195 1.60 1.49 8.46
N THR A 196 2.25 0.77 7.55
CA THR A 196 1.89 0.78 6.13
C THR A 196 0.53 0.15 5.92
N HIS A 197 -0.20 0.57 4.89
CA HIS A 197 -1.49 0.02 4.53
C HIS A 197 -1.48 -0.59 3.13
N ALA A 198 -2.43 -1.48 2.86
CA ALA A 198 -2.55 -2.14 1.57
C ALA A 198 -4.01 -2.31 1.15
N TRP A 199 -4.25 -2.17 -0.16
CA TRP A 199 -5.56 -2.37 -0.78
C TRP A 199 -5.44 -2.90 -2.20
N VAL A 200 -6.56 -3.05 -2.87
CA VAL A 200 -6.65 -3.57 -4.23
C VAL A 200 -7.20 -2.51 -5.17
N GLU A 201 -6.61 -2.34 -6.33
CA GLU A 201 -7.23 -1.62 -7.42
C GLU A 201 -7.63 -2.61 -8.51
N ALA A 202 -8.89 -2.57 -8.94
CA ALA A 202 -9.43 -3.39 -10.03
C ALA A 202 -9.85 -2.53 -11.20
N LEU A 203 -9.69 -3.05 -12.42
CA LEU A 203 -10.03 -2.34 -13.64
C LEU A 203 -11.53 -2.45 -13.91
N LEU A 204 -12.19 -1.30 -14.07
CA LEU A 204 -13.58 -1.21 -14.48
C LEU A 204 -13.70 -0.53 -15.84
N PRO A 205 -14.52 -1.04 -16.77
CA PRO A 205 -14.72 -0.43 -18.07
C PRO A 205 -15.35 0.96 -17.93
N GLY A 206 -14.89 1.91 -18.72
CA GLY A 206 -15.38 3.28 -18.70
C GLY A 206 -14.91 4.14 -17.52
N VAL A 207 -14.41 3.52 -16.43
CA VAL A 207 -13.97 4.20 -15.20
C VAL A 207 -12.45 4.15 -15.03
N GLY A 208 -11.83 3.02 -15.37
CA GLY A 208 -10.40 2.78 -15.15
C GLY A 208 -10.14 2.00 -13.84
N TRP A 209 -9.04 2.34 -13.17
CA TRP A 209 -8.64 1.67 -11.95
C TRP A 209 -9.41 2.21 -10.74
N VAL A 210 -10.19 1.36 -10.09
CA VAL A 210 -10.98 1.68 -8.89
C VAL A 210 -10.41 0.92 -7.70
N GLY A 211 -10.22 1.63 -6.59
CA GLY A 211 -9.66 1.08 -5.37
C GLY A 211 -10.72 0.51 -4.43
N PHE A 212 -10.46 -0.68 -3.91
CA PHE A 212 -11.27 -1.40 -2.93
C PHE A 212 -10.40 -1.77 -1.74
N ASP A 213 -10.79 -1.36 -0.55
CA ASP A 213 -10.10 -1.72 0.69
C ASP A 213 -10.91 -2.78 1.45
N PRO A 214 -10.55 -4.06 1.33
CA PRO A 214 -11.25 -5.13 2.03
C PRO A 214 -10.99 -5.14 3.54
N THR A 215 -9.96 -4.43 4.03
CA THR A 215 -9.65 -4.37 5.46
C THR A 215 -10.67 -3.54 6.23
N ILE A 216 -11.10 -2.42 5.65
CA ILE A 216 -12.08 -1.51 6.25
C ILE A 216 -13.42 -1.50 5.52
N ASN A 217 -13.57 -2.36 4.50
CA ASN A 217 -14.78 -2.51 3.68
C ASN A 217 -15.26 -1.19 3.07
N ARG A 218 -14.35 -0.47 2.40
CA ARG A 218 -14.64 0.82 1.76
C ARG A 218 -14.01 0.90 0.37
N LEU A 219 -14.58 1.74 -0.48
CA LEU A 219 -13.87 2.23 -1.66
C LEU A 219 -12.73 3.15 -1.21
N VAL A 220 -11.65 3.13 -1.97
CA VAL A 220 -10.51 4.03 -1.76
C VAL A 220 -10.95 5.48 -1.95
N GLY A 221 -10.61 6.34 -1.02
CA GLY A 221 -10.96 7.75 -1.01
C GLY A 221 -9.79 8.63 -0.57
N GLU A 222 -10.11 9.87 -0.19
CA GLU A 222 -9.14 10.92 0.16
C GLU A 222 -8.19 10.57 1.32
N GLY A 223 -8.56 9.59 2.16
CA GLY A 223 -7.69 9.10 3.23
C GLY A 223 -6.61 8.11 2.78
N HIS A 224 -6.65 7.62 1.53
CA HIS A 224 -5.71 6.62 1.04
C HIS A 224 -4.57 7.26 0.25
N ILE A 225 -3.36 7.19 0.78
CA ILE A 225 -2.15 7.74 0.16
C ILE A 225 -1.40 6.60 -0.50
N ARG A 226 -1.46 6.52 -1.83
CA ARG A 226 -0.80 5.49 -2.63
C ARG A 226 0.68 5.80 -2.78
N THR A 227 1.56 4.85 -2.43
CA THR A 227 3.01 4.97 -2.57
C THR A 227 3.58 4.07 -3.66
N ALA A 228 3.04 2.86 -3.83
CA ALA A 228 3.56 1.91 -4.79
C ALA A 228 2.47 0.98 -5.31
N ILE A 229 2.64 0.49 -6.53
CA ILE A 229 1.73 -0.44 -7.21
C ILE A 229 2.53 -1.64 -7.70
N GLY A 230 1.99 -2.85 -7.47
CA GLY A 230 2.57 -4.08 -7.95
C GLY A 230 1.53 -5.18 -8.19
N ARG A 231 2.00 -6.35 -8.60
CA ARG A 231 1.13 -7.53 -8.74
C ARG A 231 0.73 -8.10 -7.38
N ASP A 232 1.64 -7.99 -6.42
CA ASP A 232 1.48 -8.32 -5.00
C ASP A 232 2.57 -7.63 -4.19
N TYR A 233 2.66 -7.90 -2.90
CA TYR A 233 3.65 -7.31 -1.99
C TYR A 233 5.11 -7.58 -2.44
N ALA A 234 5.42 -8.69 -3.10
CA ALA A 234 6.78 -9.00 -3.53
C ALA A 234 7.36 -7.95 -4.51
N ASN A 235 6.49 -7.25 -5.24
CA ASN A 235 6.91 -6.19 -6.18
C ASN A 235 7.13 -4.82 -5.50
N VAL A 236 6.57 -4.62 -4.31
CA VAL A 236 6.50 -3.30 -3.66
C VAL A 236 6.83 -3.34 -2.16
N PRO A 237 7.83 -4.10 -1.71
CA PRO A 237 8.23 -4.06 -0.32
C PRO A 237 8.76 -2.66 0.01
N PRO A 238 8.37 -2.07 1.15
CA PRO A 238 8.82 -0.73 1.54
C PRO A 238 10.33 -0.60 1.67
N THR A 239 11.00 -1.69 2.03
CA THR A 239 12.45 -1.74 2.21
C THR A 239 12.97 -3.11 1.82
N ILE A 240 14.01 -3.14 0.99
CA ILE A 240 14.82 -4.33 0.71
C ILE A 240 16.28 -3.99 0.99
N GLY A 241 16.97 -4.83 1.76
CA GLY A 241 18.38 -4.64 2.04
C GLY A 241 19.16 -5.95 2.02
N VAL A 242 20.44 -5.84 1.68
CA VAL A 242 21.42 -6.93 1.81
C VAL A 242 22.45 -6.50 2.82
N MET A 243 22.60 -7.28 3.88
CA MET A 243 23.60 -7.03 4.92
C MET A 243 24.69 -8.09 4.89
N LYS A 244 25.94 -7.65 5.00
CA LYS A 244 27.10 -8.51 5.12
C LYS A 244 27.50 -8.62 6.60
N GLY A 245 27.23 -9.76 7.25
CA GLY A 245 27.57 -9.94 8.68
C GLY A 245 26.88 -11.15 9.29
N LYS A 246 27.23 -11.41 10.57
CA LYS A 246 26.58 -12.40 11.44
C LYS A 246 25.94 -11.63 12.61
N ALA A 247 24.85 -10.93 12.36
CA ALA A 247 24.14 -10.22 13.41
C ALA A 247 22.63 -10.49 13.28
N ASP A 248 21.95 -10.62 14.39
CA ASP A 248 20.51 -10.59 14.43
C ASP A 248 20.05 -9.17 14.11
N THR A 249 19.06 -9.06 13.25
CA THR A 249 18.50 -7.77 12.83
C THR A 249 17.08 -7.63 13.35
N GLN A 250 16.79 -6.47 13.89
CA GLN A 250 15.45 -6.07 14.26
C GLN A 250 15.05 -4.87 13.40
N LEU A 251 13.89 -4.95 12.73
CA LEU A 251 13.31 -3.86 11.99
C LEU A 251 12.16 -3.26 12.78
N GLN A 252 12.19 -1.94 12.95
CA GLN A 252 11.05 -1.16 13.44
C GLN A 252 10.63 -0.19 12.34
N VAL A 253 9.34 -0.13 12.05
CA VAL A 253 8.76 0.81 11.09
C VAL A 253 7.78 1.69 11.84
N ARG A 254 7.83 2.99 11.59
CA ARG A 254 6.87 3.96 12.14
C ARG A 254 6.45 4.89 11.01
N VAL A 255 5.15 5.07 10.85
CA VAL A 255 4.56 5.97 9.86
C VAL A 255 3.78 7.04 10.59
N ARG A 256 3.93 8.29 10.15
CA ARG A 256 3.09 9.41 10.61
C ARG A 256 2.53 10.12 9.39
N VAL A 257 1.21 10.26 9.34
CA VAL A 257 0.51 11.01 8.31
C VAL A 257 -0.22 12.16 8.98
N THR A 258 0.06 13.38 8.54
CA THR A 258 -0.57 14.59 9.07
C THR A 258 -1.12 15.43 7.94
N GLN A 259 -2.21 16.14 8.21
CA GLN A 259 -2.73 17.12 7.26
C GLN A 259 -1.81 18.34 7.25
N SER A 260 -1.48 18.85 6.07
CA SER A 260 -0.67 20.06 5.89
C SER A 260 -1.44 21.11 5.10
N GLN A 261 -1.25 22.38 5.47
CA GLN A 261 -1.73 23.53 4.69
C GLN A 261 -0.68 24.01 3.68
N ALA A 262 0.48 23.37 3.64
CA ALA A 262 1.52 23.71 2.68
C ALA A 262 1.01 23.50 1.25
N VAL A 263 1.15 24.48 0.41
CA VAL A 263 0.83 24.40 -1.01
C VAL A 263 2.06 23.84 -1.71
N LEU A 264 1.86 22.78 -2.52
CA LEU A 264 2.93 22.31 -3.40
C LEU A 264 3.31 23.46 -4.34
N PRO A 265 4.59 23.87 -4.37
CA PRO A 265 5.01 24.88 -5.34
C PRO A 265 4.86 24.35 -6.76
N PRO A 266 4.66 25.24 -7.75
CA PRO A 266 4.69 24.85 -9.16
C PRO A 266 6.06 24.22 -9.50
N ASP A 267 6.07 23.26 -10.44
CA ASP A 267 7.14 22.31 -10.76
C ASP A 267 8.57 22.85 -10.97
N GLU A 268 8.80 24.15 -10.88
CA GLU A 268 10.07 24.79 -11.29
C GLU A 268 10.96 25.38 -10.16
N GLU A 269 10.49 25.54 -8.93
CA GLU A 269 11.30 26.15 -7.86
C GLU A 269 11.14 25.48 -6.49
N PHE A 270 12.03 24.53 -6.20
CA PHE A 270 12.24 24.07 -4.83
C PHE A 270 13.67 24.34 -4.37
N ALA A 271 13.89 25.51 -3.77
CA ALA A 271 14.95 25.66 -2.79
C ALA A 271 14.47 25.08 -1.46
N ALA A 272 15.35 24.39 -0.73
CA ALA A 272 15.03 23.92 0.62
C ALA A 272 14.68 25.14 1.49
N ASP A 273 13.40 25.26 1.84
CA ASP A 273 12.88 26.41 2.55
C ASP A 273 13.21 26.30 4.04
N GLU A 274 13.47 27.44 4.72
CA GLU A 274 13.77 27.48 6.16
C GLU A 274 12.62 26.85 7.00
N GLU A 275 11.37 27.00 6.58
CA GLU A 275 10.21 26.37 7.22
C GLU A 275 10.28 24.83 7.22
N TRP A 276 10.79 24.24 6.15
CA TRP A 276 10.95 22.79 6.05
C TRP A 276 12.08 22.28 6.96
N SER A 277 13.17 23.04 7.06
CA SER A 277 14.26 22.75 7.99
C SER A 277 13.79 22.83 9.45
N GLN A 278 12.95 23.82 9.79
CA GLN A 278 12.33 23.95 11.11
C GLN A 278 11.38 22.79 11.42
N PHE A 279 10.56 22.37 10.46
CA PHE A 279 9.67 21.20 10.62
C PHE A 279 10.47 19.93 10.88
N LEU A 280 11.59 19.72 10.21
CA LEU A 280 12.48 18.59 10.46
C LEU A 280 13.11 18.64 11.85
N ASP A 281 13.52 19.83 12.33
CA ASP A 281 14.07 20.01 13.68
C ASP A 281 13.02 19.78 14.77
N GLU A 282 11.79 20.25 14.60
CA GLU A 282 10.69 19.99 15.52
C GLU A 282 10.34 18.49 15.57
N THR A 283 10.35 17.81 14.43
CA THR A 283 10.14 16.35 14.35
C THR A 283 11.26 15.59 15.06
N GLN A 284 12.51 16.10 15.00
CA GLN A 284 13.64 15.56 15.76
C GLN A 284 13.46 15.70 17.26
N GLN A 285 13.04 16.86 17.73
CA GLN A 285 12.85 17.12 19.16
C GLN A 285 11.76 16.24 19.76
N LEU A 286 10.66 16.03 19.02
CA LEU A 286 9.58 15.12 19.46
C LEU A 286 10.06 13.66 19.56
N GLN A 287 10.91 13.20 18.66
CA GLN A 287 11.48 11.84 18.72
C GLN A 287 12.46 11.65 19.87
N LEU A 288 13.22 12.69 20.26
CA LEU A 288 14.12 12.66 21.40
C LEU A 288 13.36 12.63 22.73
N VAL A 289 12.21 13.30 22.82
CA VAL A 289 11.34 13.27 24.00
C VAL A 289 10.72 11.89 24.19
N ASP A 290 10.24 11.25 23.11
CA ASP A 290 9.68 9.89 23.16
C ASP A 290 10.75 8.83 23.53
N ALA A 291 11.99 9.03 23.10
CA ALA A 291 13.10 8.11 23.41
C ALA A 291 13.60 8.25 24.87
N GLN A 292 13.36 9.38 25.53
CA GLN A 292 13.72 9.59 26.94
C GLN A 292 12.63 9.13 27.92
N GLN A 293 11.42 8.82 27.44
CA GLN A 293 10.30 8.33 28.27
C GLN A 293 10.14 6.78 28.23
N GLN A 294 11.02 6.07 27.57
CA GLN A 294 11.13 4.60 27.58
C GLN A 294 12.38 4.16 28.36
#